data_234ac1b5157a095f66af321c375da2f9
#
_entry.id   234ac1b5157a095f66af321c375da2f9
#
_cell.length_a   1.000
_cell.length_b   1.000
_cell.length_c   1.000
_cell.angle_alpha   90.00
_cell.angle_beta   90.00
_cell.angle_gamma   90.00
#
_symmetry.space_group_name_H-M   'P 1'
#
loop_
_entity.id
_entity.type
_entity.pdbx_description
1 polymer ?
#
loop_
_entity_poly.entity_id
_entity_poly.type
_entity_poly.pdbx_seq_one_letter_code
_entity_poly.pdbx_strand_id
1 'polypeptide(L)'
;MVKKMFGRWNSVLVAASCLVDSGMAQEKPVESAAPVETAALVESAWKLPEGVTYERSVRNEPRPLQIHSLVIDMQRAEVSFEVVPGEDPDGDGPAEVALARPEDLAKKAGAIAAINTAAWAMLVDPETGKPGKYKVGGAADISGWVSQGQRMISPPQGGYWSVWMDGSNRISTGTISSEKELRSKGIEAKWAVSGFRGILKDSKVLVDPQEVRHPRTAVGLSADGQKFVWLVVDGRQKGYSEGVSEEELARLLLESGCAHGINLDGGGSSSMWIRNERSEIALANRPSDPTGVRPVPVILGMVMKRSEDPGKE
;
A
#
# COMPACT_ATOMS: atom_id res chain seq x y z
N MET A 1 24.83 -16.25 21.71
CA MET A 1 25.44 -14.96 21.36
C MET A 1 26.46 -15.20 20.23
N VAL A 2 25.98 -15.35 19.01
CA VAL A 2 26.82 -15.51 17.81
C VAL A 2 26.22 -14.63 16.72
N LYS A 3 26.94 -13.57 16.37
CA LYS A 3 26.59 -12.63 15.30
C LYS A 3 26.66 -13.34 13.95
N LYS A 4 25.53 -13.44 13.25
CA LYS A 4 25.51 -13.73 11.82
C LYS A 4 26.09 -12.53 11.05
N MET A 5 27.33 -12.66 10.58
CA MET A 5 27.88 -11.87 9.49
C MET A 5 27.58 -12.64 8.20
N PHE A 6 26.58 -12.24 7.46
CA PHE A 6 26.37 -12.72 6.11
C PHE A 6 26.42 -11.54 5.13
N GLY A 7 27.24 -11.75 4.10
CA GLY A 7 27.59 -10.76 3.10
C GLY A 7 26.37 -10.37 2.25
N ARG A 8 26.27 -9.08 2.03
CA ARG A 8 25.34 -8.45 1.11
C ARG A 8 25.64 -8.91 -0.32
N TRP A 9 24.68 -9.52 -0.95
CA TRP A 9 24.67 -9.68 -2.40
C TRP A 9 24.07 -8.44 -3.05
N ASN A 10 24.86 -7.81 -3.91
CA ASN A 10 24.45 -6.67 -4.72
C ASN A 10 23.46 -7.15 -5.79
N SER A 11 22.23 -6.69 -5.70
CA SER A 11 21.27 -6.81 -6.80
C SER A 11 21.71 -5.88 -7.93
N VAL A 12 22.12 -6.45 -9.05
CA VAL A 12 22.44 -5.71 -10.27
C VAL A 12 21.15 -5.25 -10.92
N LEU A 13 20.87 -3.95 -10.84
CA LEU A 13 19.87 -3.27 -11.65
C LEU A 13 20.39 -3.21 -13.10
N VAL A 14 19.75 -3.93 -14.00
CA VAL A 14 19.93 -3.74 -15.43
C VAL A 14 19.12 -2.53 -15.85
N ALA A 15 19.78 -1.38 -15.98
CA ALA A 15 19.19 -0.19 -16.57
C ALA A 15 19.29 -0.30 -18.09
N ALA A 16 18.18 -0.41 -18.78
CA ALA A 16 18.11 -0.22 -20.22
C ALA A 16 18.08 1.28 -20.52
N SER A 17 19.17 1.79 -21.09
CA SER A 17 19.29 3.17 -21.57
C SER A 17 18.60 3.30 -22.94
N CYS A 18 17.51 4.04 -23.03
CA CYS A 18 17.00 4.60 -24.29
C CYS A 18 17.45 6.05 -24.41
N LEU A 19 18.18 6.32 -25.48
CA LEU A 19 18.54 7.65 -25.94
C LEU A 19 17.30 8.42 -26.38
N VAL A 20 17.12 9.62 -25.85
CA VAL A 20 16.03 10.53 -26.24
C VAL A 20 16.61 11.66 -27.09
N ASP A 21 16.05 11.77 -28.28
CA ASP A 21 16.25 12.89 -29.21
C ASP A 21 15.47 14.11 -28.76
N SER A 22 16.10 15.26 -28.75
CA SER A 22 15.55 16.53 -28.24
C SER A 22 14.78 17.27 -29.32
N GLY A 23 13.45 17.19 -29.30
CA GLY A 23 12.53 18.05 -30.06
C GLY A 23 11.77 18.99 -29.13
N MET A 24 12.01 20.31 -29.23
CA MET A 24 11.24 21.35 -28.54
C MET A 24 9.80 21.36 -29.05
N ALA A 25 8.84 21.13 -28.14
CA ALA A 25 7.41 21.32 -28.41
C ALA A 25 6.86 22.46 -27.52
N GLN A 26 6.17 23.40 -28.17
CA GLN A 26 5.51 24.56 -27.56
C GLN A 26 4.39 24.14 -26.59
N GLU A 27 4.37 24.76 -25.42
CA GLU A 27 3.29 24.64 -24.45
C GLU A 27 1.96 25.16 -25.00
N LYS A 28 0.94 24.29 -25.01
CA LYS A 28 -0.47 24.69 -25.16
C LYS A 28 -1.09 24.95 -23.80
N PRO A 29 -2.01 25.89 -23.67
CA PRO A 29 -2.66 26.21 -22.39
C PRO A 29 -3.49 25.02 -21.89
N VAL A 30 -3.43 24.78 -20.58
CA VAL A 30 -4.20 23.74 -19.88
C VAL A 30 -5.67 24.12 -19.94
N GLU A 31 -6.42 23.38 -20.73
CA GLU A 31 -7.87 23.48 -20.80
C GLU A 31 -8.49 22.93 -19.51
N SER A 32 -9.42 23.71 -18.94
CA SER A 32 -10.15 23.41 -17.71
C SER A 32 -10.78 22.02 -17.76
N ALA A 33 -10.47 21.18 -16.79
CA ALA A 33 -11.06 19.85 -16.66
C ALA A 33 -12.58 19.92 -16.58
N ALA A 34 -13.25 19.15 -17.44
CA ALA A 34 -14.69 18.98 -17.42
C ALA A 34 -15.17 18.41 -16.07
N PRO A 35 -16.39 18.75 -15.60
CA PRO A 35 -16.88 18.27 -14.32
C PRO A 35 -16.96 16.74 -14.30
N VAL A 36 -16.41 16.17 -13.23
CA VAL A 36 -16.48 14.73 -12.94
C VAL A 36 -17.93 14.37 -12.71
N GLU A 37 -18.51 13.60 -13.61
CA GLU A 37 -19.82 12.98 -13.40
C GLU A 37 -19.63 11.91 -12.31
N THR A 38 -19.99 12.28 -11.09
CA THR A 38 -19.99 11.38 -9.94
C THR A 38 -21.11 10.36 -10.17
N ALA A 39 -20.76 9.19 -10.65
CA ALA A 39 -21.72 8.09 -10.75
C ALA A 39 -22.22 7.78 -9.34
N ALA A 40 -23.54 7.92 -9.17
CA ALA A 40 -24.24 7.74 -7.93
C ALA A 40 -23.81 6.46 -7.19
N LEU A 41 -23.46 6.65 -5.95
CA LEU A 41 -23.32 5.75 -4.82
C LEU A 41 -23.92 4.36 -5.04
N VAL A 42 -23.07 3.34 -5.06
CA VAL A 42 -23.47 2.04 -4.54
C VAL A 42 -23.48 2.20 -3.00
N GLU A 43 -24.51 2.87 -2.50
CA GLU A 43 -24.79 2.91 -1.08
C GLU A 43 -25.08 1.50 -0.60
N SER A 44 -24.50 1.16 0.53
CA SER A 44 -24.92 0.10 1.47
C SER A 44 -24.41 -1.34 1.30
N ALA A 45 -23.42 -1.63 0.47
CA ALA A 45 -22.83 -2.98 0.50
C ALA A 45 -21.81 -3.19 1.65
N TRP A 46 -21.33 -2.11 2.30
CA TRP A 46 -20.22 -2.15 3.24
C TRP A 46 -20.62 -1.74 4.66
N LYS A 47 -20.16 -2.53 5.64
CA LYS A 47 -20.36 -2.26 7.06
C LYS A 47 -19.15 -1.53 7.61
N LEU A 48 -19.16 -0.21 7.52
CA LEU A 48 -18.10 0.67 8.00
C LEU A 48 -18.53 1.41 9.26
N PRO A 49 -17.61 1.68 10.20
CA PRO A 49 -17.88 2.48 11.39
C PRO A 49 -18.00 3.96 11.05
N GLU A 50 -18.54 4.73 11.99
CA GLU A 50 -18.56 6.19 11.88
C GLU A 50 -17.15 6.73 11.66
N GLY A 51 -17.02 7.79 10.84
CA GLY A 51 -15.72 8.36 10.48
C GLY A 51 -14.96 7.59 9.40
N VAL A 52 -15.50 6.50 8.86
CA VAL A 52 -14.92 5.76 7.73
C VAL A 52 -15.90 5.75 6.57
N THR A 53 -15.43 6.20 5.41
CA THR A 53 -16.24 6.26 4.19
C THR A 53 -15.54 5.53 3.05
N TYR A 54 -16.26 4.69 2.34
CA TYR A 54 -15.81 4.10 1.08
C TYR A 54 -16.48 4.82 -0.09
N GLU A 55 -15.69 5.11 -1.10
CA GLU A 55 -16.14 5.72 -2.34
C GLU A 55 -15.55 4.97 -3.53
N ARG A 56 -16.41 4.67 -4.52
CA ARG A 56 -16.00 4.18 -5.83
C ARG A 56 -16.25 5.25 -6.86
N SER A 57 -15.19 5.75 -7.48
CA SER A 57 -15.26 6.72 -8.58
C SER A 57 -14.97 6.03 -9.91
N VAL A 58 -15.81 6.28 -10.90
CA VAL A 58 -15.67 5.78 -12.27
C VAL A 58 -15.38 6.96 -13.18
N ARG A 59 -14.28 6.89 -13.92
CA ARG A 59 -13.95 7.89 -14.96
C ARG A 59 -13.93 7.22 -16.31
N ASN A 60 -14.42 7.92 -17.35
CA ASN A 60 -14.40 7.44 -18.72
C ASN A 60 -13.38 8.22 -19.57
N GLU A 61 -13.08 9.45 -19.19
CA GLU A 61 -12.12 10.33 -19.86
C GLU A 61 -10.88 10.57 -18.98
N PRO A 62 -9.68 10.66 -19.53
CA PRO A 62 -9.32 10.39 -20.95
C PRO A 62 -9.32 8.89 -21.30
N ARG A 63 -9.62 8.02 -20.35
CA ARG A 63 -9.73 6.57 -20.47
C ARG A 63 -10.52 5.97 -19.29
N PRO A 64 -11.01 4.72 -19.44
CA PRO A 64 -11.73 4.06 -18.34
C PRO A 64 -10.83 3.86 -17.10
N LEU A 65 -11.31 4.31 -15.95
CA LEU A 65 -10.70 4.10 -14.63
C LEU A 65 -11.75 3.70 -13.59
N GLN A 66 -11.38 2.76 -12.74
CA GLN A 66 -12.10 2.41 -11.53
C GLN A 66 -11.20 2.74 -10.35
N ILE A 67 -11.66 3.63 -9.50
CA ILE A 67 -10.92 4.18 -8.38
C ILE A 67 -11.70 3.86 -7.11
N HIS A 68 -11.03 3.26 -6.14
CA HIS A 68 -11.59 2.84 -4.86
C HIS A 68 -10.85 3.57 -3.75
N SER A 69 -11.56 4.39 -2.99
CA SER A 69 -11.00 5.13 -1.86
C SER A 69 -11.71 4.77 -0.56
N LEU A 70 -10.92 4.58 0.49
CA LEU A 70 -11.38 4.47 1.86
C LEU A 70 -10.82 5.67 2.62
N VAL A 71 -11.70 6.56 3.04
CA VAL A 71 -11.35 7.79 3.77
C VAL A 71 -11.64 7.59 5.23
N ILE A 72 -10.64 7.80 6.07
CA ILE A 72 -10.69 7.58 7.51
C ILE A 72 -10.47 8.92 8.20
N ASP A 73 -11.48 9.40 8.91
CA ASP A 73 -11.40 10.54 9.82
C ASP A 73 -10.78 10.06 11.14
N MET A 74 -9.51 10.39 11.35
CA MET A 74 -8.73 9.93 12.50
C MET A 74 -9.21 10.48 13.85
N GLN A 75 -10.07 11.51 13.84
CA GLN A 75 -10.65 12.07 15.06
C GLN A 75 -11.95 11.36 15.46
N ARG A 76 -12.73 10.90 14.48
CA ARG A 76 -14.06 10.32 14.69
C ARG A 76 -14.07 8.81 14.65
N ALA A 77 -13.17 8.19 13.87
CA ALA A 77 -13.17 6.76 13.67
C ALA A 77 -12.62 6.01 14.88
N GLU A 78 -13.44 5.17 15.50
CA GLU A 78 -13.06 4.26 16.58
C GLU A 78 -12.38 3.01 16.01
N VAL A 79 -11.27 3.22 15.29
CA VAL A 79 -10.50 2.17 14.62
C VAL A 79 -9.03 2.19 15.03
N SER A 80 -8.38 1.05 14.88
CA SER A 80 -6.94 0.89 14.94
C SER A 80 -6.44 0.13 13.71
N PHE A 81 -5.12 0.10 13.53
CA PHE A 81 -4.50 -0.52 12.36
C PHE A 81 -3.56 -1.63 12.80
N GLU A 82 -3.60 -2.73 12.06
CA GLU A 82 -2.75 -3.89 12.28
C GLU A 82 -2.01 -4.26 11.00
N VAL A 83 -0.70 -4.46 11.12
CA VAL A 83 0.12 -5.04 10.06
C VAL A 83 0.04 -6.55 10.20
N VAL A 84 -0.47 -7.21 9.17
CA VAL A 84 -0.72 -8.65 9.19
C VAL A 84 0.16 -9.31 8.14
N PRO A 85 1.33 -9.86 8.54
CA PRO A 85 2.19 -10.60 7.63
C PRO A 85 1.66 -12.03 7.41
N GLY A 86 2.13 -12.63 6.32
CA GLY A 86 2.13 -14.05 6.19
C GLY A 86 2.92 -14.72 7.33
N GLU A 87 2.83 -16.04 7.42
CA GLU A 87 3.59 -16.78 8.42
C GLU A 87 5.06 -16.83 8.03
N ASP A 88 5.94 -16.94 9.02
CA ASP A 88 7.35 -17.21 8.81
C ASP A 88 7.48 -18.67 8.34
N PRO A 89 8.01 -18.93 7.12
CA PRO A 89 8.02 -20.29 6.58
C PRO A 89 9.18 -21.15 7.05
N ASP A 90 10.25 -20.55 7.58
CA ASP A 90 11.52 -21.25 7.85
C ASP A 90 12.19 -20.82 9.17
N GLY A 91 11.53 -19.99 9.99
CA GLY A 91 11.99 -19.57 11.30
C GLY A 91 13.28 -18.74 11.23
N ASP A 92 14.43 -19.35 11.57
CA ASP A 92 15.74 -18.68 11.44
C ASP A 92 16.30 -18.69 10.00
N GLY A 93 15.54 -19.15 9.04
CA GLY A 93 15.90 -19.20 7.62
C GLY A 93 16.00 -17.83 6.96
N PRO A 94 16.25 -17.80 5.64
CA PRO A 94 16.40 -16.56 4.90
C PRO A 94 15.08 -15.84 4.58
N ALA A 95 13.92 -16.53 4.59
CA ALA A 95 12.65 -15.92 4.26
C ALA A 95 12.10 -15.10 5.42
N GLU A 96 11.58 -13.92 5.12
CA GLU A 96 10.87 -13.14 6.14
C GLU A 96 9.42 -13.60 6.31
N VAL A 97 8.77 -14.01 5.21
CA VAL A 97 7.35 -14.41 5.21
C VAL A 97 7.03 -15.40 4.09
N ALA A 98 5.98 -16.18 4.30
CA ALA A 98 5.28 -16.91 3.25
C ALA A 98 4.15 -16.04 2.67
N LEU A 99 3.99 -16.04 1.35
CA LEU A 99 2.86 -15.37 0.70
C LEU A 99 1.53 -15.98 1.15
N ALA A 100 0.57 -15.13 1.48
CA ALA A 100 -0.77 -15.54 1.90
C ALA A 100 -1.86 -14.82 1.10
N ARG A 101 -3.06 -15.36 1.06
CA ARG A 101 -4.20 -14.65 0.48
C ARG A 101 -4.54 -13.44 1.36
N PRO A 102 -4.68 -12.24 0.77
CA PRO A 102 -5.05 -11.04 1.54
C PRO A 102 -6.33 -11.23 2.36
N GLU A 103 -7.29 -11.97 1.81
CA GLU A 103 -8.54 -12.31 2.47
C GLU A 103 -8.31 -13.09 3.78
N ASP A 104 -7.43 -14.10 3.74
CA ASP A 104 -7.15 -14.93 4.91
C ASP A 104 -6.45 -14.12 6.01
N LEU A 105 -5.50 -13.24 5.61
CA LEU A 105 -4.85 -12.31 6.53
C LEU A 105 -5.85 -11.32 7.16
N ALA A 106 -6.76 -10.77 6.36
CA ALA A 106 -7.80 -9.86 6.84
C ALA A 106 -8.77 -10.56 7.81
N LYS A 107 -9.17 -11.81 7.51
CA LYS A 107 -9.99 -12.62 8.42
C LYS A 107 -9.26 -12.93 9.73
N LYS A 108 -7.98 -13.30 9.66
CA LYS A 108 -7.14 -13.57 10.84
C LYS A 108 -7.06 -12.37 11.79
N ALA A 109 -6.94 -11.16 11.24
CA ALA A 109 -6.95 -9.92 12.01
C ALA A 109 -8.35 -9.50 12.52
N GLY A 110 -9.42 -10.09 12.04
CA GLY A 110 -10.78 -9.58 12.28
C GLY A 110 -11.00 -8.21 11.66
N ALA A 111 -10.30 -7.92 10.55
CA ALA A 111 -10.33 -6.62 9.90
C ALA A 111 -11.74 -6.24 9.40
N ILE A 112 -12.05 -4.95 9.45
CA ILE A 112 -13.22 -4.36 8.81
C ILE A 112 -12.89 -3.83 7.42
N ALA A 113 -11.62 -3.50 7.18
CA ALA A 113 -11.06 -3.25 5.86
C ALA A 113 -9.58 -3.62 5.82
N ALA A 114 -9.04 -3.89 4.63
CA ALA A 114 -7.62 -4.18 4.44
C ALA A 114 -7.16 -3.79 3.03
N ILE A 115 -5.86 -3.47 2.90
CA ILE A 115 -5.18 -3.26 1.62
C ILE A 115 -3.84 -4.00 1.60
N ASN A 116 -3.37 -4.37 0.41
CA ASN A 116 -1.99 -4.80 0.22
C ASN A 116 -1.02 -3.64 0.44
N THR A 117 0.22 -3.91 0.88
CA THR A 117 1.16 -2.85 1.25
C THR A 117 2.53 -2.97 0.60
N ALA A 118 3.49 -3.58 1.29
CA ALA A 118 4.91 -3.58 0.93
C ALA A 118 5.20 -4.28 -0.40
N ALA A 119 6.17 -3.73 -1.12
CA ALA A 119 6.83 -4.43 -2.21
C ALA A 119 7.65 -5.60 -1.67
N TRP A 120 7.94 -6.59 -2.50
CA TRP A 120 8.59 -7.82 -2.09
C TRP A 120 9.23 -8.55 -3.27
N ALA A 121 10.11 -9.49 -2.96
CA ALA A 121 10.73 -10.39 -3.93
C ALA A 121 10.58 -11.85 -3.46
N MET A 122 10.40 -12.76 -4.41
CA MET A 122 10.49 -14.19 -4.12
C MET A 122 11.92 -14.56 -3.81
N LEU A 123 12.12 -15.41 -2.81
CA LEU A 123 13.43 -16.02 -2.60
C LEU A 123 13.83 -16.85 -3.82
N VAL A 124 15.11 -16.81 -4.09
CA VAL A 124 15.72 -17.64 -5.13
C VAL A 124 15.95 -19.03 -4.56
N ASP A 125 15.41 -20.02 -5.24
CA ASP A 125 15.67 -21.43 -4.94
C ASP A 125 17.17 -21.73 -5.16
N PRO A 126 17.89 -22.16 -4.13
CA PRO A 126 19.34 -22.37 -4.21
C PRO A 126 19.77 -23.49 -5.17
N GLU A 127 18.88 -24.45 -5.43
CA GLU A 127 19.18 -25.56 -6.33
C GLU A 127 19.00 -25.19 -7.80
N THR A 128 17.96 -24.42 -8.10
CA THR A 128 17.61 -24.05 -9.49
C THR A 128 18.11 -22.67 -9.90
N GLY A 129 18.50 -21.83 -8.95
CA GLY A 129 18.87 -20.43 -9.18
C GLY A 129 17.70 -19.56 -9.69
N LYS A 130 16.45 -20.02 -9.57
CA LYS A 130 15.27 -19.31 -10.07
C LYS A 130 14.43 -18.76 -8.91
N PRO A 131 13.78 -17.59 -9.10
CA PRO A 131 12.85 -17.09 -8.10
C PRO A 131 11.65 -18.03 -7.98
N GLY A 132 11.14 -18.16 -6.76
CA GLY A 132 9.93 -18.91 -6.46
C GLY A 132 8.71 -18.40 -7.24
N LYS A 133 7.63 -19.17 -7.22
CA LYS A 133 6.36 -18.78 -7.87
C LYS A 133 5.50 -17.93 -6.94
N TYR A 134 4.73 -17.01 -7.50
CA TYR A 134 3.70 -16.24 -6.81
C TYR A 134 2.50 -17.12 -6.42
N LYS A 135 2.66 -17.90 -5.38
CA LYS A 135 1.63 -18.82 -4.85
C LYS A 135 1.57 -18.72 -3.33
N VAL A 136 0.44 -19.10 -2.76
CA VAL A 136 0.30 -19.26 -1.30
C VAL A 136 1.38 -20.19 -0.77
N GLY A 137 2.02 -19.80 0.33
CA GLY A 137 3.15 -20.51 0.92
C GLY A 137 4.50 -20.25 0.24
N GLY A 138 4.55 -19.44 -0.83
CA GLY A 138 5.81 -19.06 -1.45
C GLY A 138 6.65 -18.18 -0.53
N ALA A 139 7.93 -18.52 -0.33
CA ALA A 139 8.86 -17.79 0.51
C ALA A 139 9.27 -16.46 -0.14
N ALA A 140 9.19 -15.37 0.60
CA ALA A 140 9.46 -14.04 0.11
C ALA A 140 10.17 -13.15 1.14
N ASP A 141 10.94 -12.20 0.64
CA ASP A 141 11.50 -11.08 1.39
C ASP A 141 10.73 -9.81 1.11
N ILE A 142 10.43 -9.08 2.14
CA ILE A 142 9.76 -7.79 2.07
C ILE A 142 10.78 -6.70 1.74
N SER A 143 10.38 -5.76 0.92
CA SER A 143 11.21 -4.60 0.58
C SER A 143 10.86 -3.41 1.48
N GLY A 144 11.80 -3.04 2.36
CA GLY A 144 11.66 -1.90 3.28
C GLY A 144 11.01 -2.27 4.61
N TRP A 145 10.74 -1.26 5.42
CA TRP A 145 10.35 -1.42 6.82
C TRP A 145 8.92 -1.92 6.99
N VAL A 146 8.78 -3.06 7.69
CA VAL A 146 7.48 -3.58 8.15
C VAL A 146 7.61 -3.98 9.62
N SER A 147 6.72 -3.46 10.47
CA SER A 147 6.67 -3.81 11.90
C SER A 147 5.26 -3.73 12.46
N GLN A 148 5.00 -4.53 13.49
CA GLN A 148 3.81 -4.48 14.32
C GLN A 148 4.23 -4.42 15.79
N GLY A 149 4.02 -3.26 16.41
CA GLY A 149 4.56 -2.97 17.73
C GLY A 149 6.09 -3.10 17.73
N GLN A 150 6.62 -3.79 18.75
CA GLN A 150 8.07 -4.06 18.85
C GLN A 150 8.56 -5.19 17.93
N ARG A 151 7.65 -5.91 17.26
CA ARG A 151 8.04 -6.98 16.34
C ARG A 151 8.44 -6.38 15.00
N MET A 152 9.74 -6.37 14.72
CA MET A 152 10.29 -6.09 13.39
C MET A 152 10.08 -7.32 12.52
N ILE A 153 9.34 -7.15 11.40
CA ILE A 153 9.07 -8.21 10.43
C ILE A 153 10.09 -8.10 9.30
N SER A 154 10.28 -6.88 8.79
CA SER A 154 11.33 -6.55 7.84
C SER A 154 12.00 -5.23 8.24
N PRO A 155 13.36 -5.17 8.22
CA PRO A 155 14.07 -3.98 8.64
C PRO A 155 13.95 -2.85 7.61
N PRO A 156 14.11 -1.59 8.04
CA PRO A 156 14.18 -0.46 7.11
C PRO A 156 15.31 -0.62 6.10
N GLN A 157 15.01 -0.29 4.85
CA GLN A 157 15.95 -0.35 3.73
C GLN A 157 15.94 0.98 2.98
N GLY A 158 17.14 1.45 2.58
CA GLY A 158 17.25 2.63 1.73
C GLY A 158 16.57 2.45 0.37
N GLY A 159 15.97 3.54 -0.13
CA GLY A 159 15.25 3.53 -1.41
C GLY A 159 13.75 3.29 -1.29
N TYR A 160 13.27 2.82 -0.14
CA TYR A 160 11.84 2.64 0.11
C TYR A 160 11.29 3.74 1.02
N TRP A 161 10.05 4.12 0.78
CA TRP A 161 9.30 5.01 1.66
C TRP A 161 8.43 4.18 2.60
N SER A 162 8.20 4.72 3.79
CA SER A 162 7.38 4.07 4.80
C SER A 162 6.27 5.00 5.26
N VAL A 163 5.17 4.40 5.70
CA VAL A 163 4.14 5.02 6.54
C VAL A 163 4.12 4.28 7.87
N TRP A 164 4.05 5.03 8.97
CA TRP A 164 4.03 4.46 10.31
C TRP A 164 3.16 5.28 11.24
N MET A 165 2.65 4.63 12.27
CA MET A 165 1.96 5.29 13.38
C MET A 165 2.83 5.21 14.63
N ASP A 166 3.03 6.33 15.28
CA ASP A 166 3.78 6.41 16.54
C ASP A 166 2.92 6.13 17.80
N GLY A 167 3.55 6.17 18.98
CA GLY A 167 2.91 5.97 20.28
C GLY A 167 1.77 6.93 20.55
N SER A 168 1.79 8.13 19.99
CA SER A 168 0.74 9.16 20.13
C SER A 168 -0.41 9.03 19.12
N ASN A 169 -0.46 7.95 18.34
CA ASN A 169 -1.40 7.71 17.24
C ASN A 169 -1.24 8.65 16.05
N ARG A 170 -0.12 9.34 15.92
CA ARG A 170 0.17 10.17 14.77
C ARG A 170 0.73 9.31 13.64
N ILE A 171 0.15 9.44 12.45
CA ILE A 171 0.66 8.80 11.24
C ILE A 171 1.66 9.75 10.55
N SER A 172 2.76 9.19 10.10
CA SER A 172 3.82 9.90 9.40
C SER A 172 4.28 9.12 8.17
N THR A 173 4.85 9.82 7.19
CA THR A 173 5.43 9.21 5.98
C THR A 173 6.85 9.73 5.77
N GLY A 174 7.71 8.89 5.20
CA GLY A 174 9.08 9.30 4.89
C GLY A 174 9.98 8.12 4.59
N THR A 175 11.26 8.43 4.43
CA THR A 175 12.32 7.43 4.24
C THR A 175 13.00 7.13 5.56
N ILE A 176 13.15 5.85 5.86
CA ILE A 176 13.98 5.33 6.93
C ILE A 176 14.86 4.27 6.31
N SER A 177 16.17 4.48 6.35
CA SER A 177 17.12 3.65 5.59
C SER A 177 17.75 2.52 6.41
N SER A 178 17.57 2.52 7.72
CA SER A 178 18.16 1.52 8.60
C SER A 178 17.57 1.56 10.01
N GLU A 179 17.71 0.48 10.76
CA GLU A 179 17.39 0.46 12.18
C GLU A 179 18.21 1.47 13.01
N LYS A 180 19.46 1.76 12.59
CA LYS A 180 20.27 2.80 13.24
C LYS A 180 19.60 4.16 13.12
N GLU A 181 19.02 4.45 11.97
CA GLU A 181 18.28 5.70 11.75
C GLU A 181 17.00 5.76 12.58
N LEU A 182 16.23 4.66 12.68
CA LEU A 182 15.07 4.58 13.58
C LEU A 182 15.46 4.96 15.01
N ARG A 183 16.50 4.31 15.53
CA ARG A 183 17.01 4.58 16.89
C ARG A 183 17.50 6.01 17.05
N SER A 184 18.23 6.56 16.07
CA SER A 184 18.77 7.92 16.15
C SER A 184 17.69 9.00 16.12
N LYS A 185 16.56 8.71 15.46
CA LYS A 185 15.39 9.59 15.40
C LYS A 185 14.41 9.38 16.55
N GLY A 186 14.64 8.39 17.42
CA GLY A 186 13.72 8.03 18.50
C GLY A 186 12.34 7.60 17.99
N ILE A 187 12.27 6.97 16.80
CA ILE A 187 10.99 6.54 16.23
C ILE A 187 10.62 5.18 16.81
N GLU A 188 9.54 5.18 17.60
CA GLU A 188 8.88 4.00 18.11
C GLU A 188 7.51 3.88 17.42
N ALA A 189 7.38 2.91 16.53
CA ALA A 189 6.16 2.74 15.78
C ALA A 189 5.25 1.68 16.40
N LYS A 190 3.96 1.99 16.52
CA LYS A 190 2.91 0.99 16.81
C LYS A 190 2.76 0.02 15.63
N TRP A 191 2.92 0.54 14.44
CA TRP A 191 2.98 -0.23 13.20
C TRP A 191 3.73 0.58 12.14
N ALA A 192 4.32 -0.11 11.17
CA ALA A 192 4.91 0.47 9.98
C ALA A 192 4.75 -0.47 8.78
N VAL A 193 4.54 0.11 7.62
CA VAL A 193 4.61 -0.58 6.33
C VAL A 193 5.35 0.30 5.32
N SER A 194 6.03 -0.34 4.37
CA SER A 194 6.74 0.35 3.30
C SER A 194 6.02 0.25 1.96
N GLY A 195 6.41 1.12 1.05
CA GLY A 195 6.07 1.13 -0.35
C GLY A 195 7.27 1.50 -1.20
N PHE A 196 7.09 1.57 -2.51
CA PHE A 196 8.18 1.86 -3.44
C PHE A 196 8.75 3.26 -3.24
N ARG A 197 7.89 4.28 -3.16
CA ARG A 197 8.36 5.68 -3.03
C ARG A 197 7.26 6.61 -2.55
N GLY A 198 7.68 7.77 -2.04
CA GLY A 198 6.81 8.93 -1.87
C GLY A 198 6.44 9.53 -3.22
N ILE A 199 5.16 9.78 -3.40
CA ILE A 199 4.64 10.40 -4.63
C ILE A 199 4.05 11.78 -4.36
N LEU A 200 3.76 12.08 -3.09
CA LEU A 200 3.19 13.34 -2.65
C LEU A 200 3.82 13.79 -1.32
N LYS A 201 4.26 15.04 -1.23
CA LYS A 201 4.77 15.63 0.00
C LYS A 201 4.46 17.12 0.02
N ASP A 202 3.93 17.61 1.14
CA ASP A 202 3.55 19.01 1.34
C ASP A 202 2.68 19.56 0.17
N SER A 203 1.72 18.73 -0.29
CA SER A 203 0.85 18.96 -1.43
C SER A 203 1.57 19.13 -2.78
N LYS A 204 2.84 18.70 -2.86
CA LYS A 204 3.63 18.69 -4.10
C LYS A 204 3.82 17.28 -4.61
N VAL A 205 3.55 17.08 -5.90
CA VAL A 205 3.86 15.82 -6.59
C VAL A 205 5.37 15.67 -6.69
N LEU A 206 5.89 14.51 -6.28
CA LEU A 206 7.33 14.22 -6.20
C LEU A 206 7.86 13.44 -7.41
N VAL A 207 6.99 13.05 -8.32
CA VAL A 207 7.31 12.17 -9.46
C VAL A 207 7.00 12.89 -10.76
N ASP A 208 7.86 12.68 -11.74
CA ASP A 208 7.66 13.22 -13.08
C ASP A 208 6.52 12.49 -13.80
N PRO A 209 5.88 13.16 -14.79
CA PRO A 209 4.89 12.52 -15.64
C PRO A 209 5.48 11.27 -16.33
N GLN A 210 4.72 10.18 -16.29
CA GLN A 210 5.10 8.90 -16.88
C GLN A 210 3.95 8.34 -17.70
N GLU A 211 4.27 7.66 -18.79
CA GLU A 211 3.27 6.99 -19.63
C GLU A 211 2.89 5.60 -19.12
N VAL A 212 3.74 5.00 -18.29
CA VAL A 212 3.53 3.64 -17.79
C VAL A 212 2.43 3.61 -16.74
N ARG A 213 1.35 2.90 -17.06
CA ARG A 213 0.15 2.77 -16.23
C ARG A 213 0.00 1.37 -15.70
N HIS A 214 -0.37 1.28 -14.42
CA HIS A 214 -0.58 0.02 -13.72
C HIS A 214 -1.77 0.13 -12.77
N PRO A 215 -2.35 -1.01 -12.34
CA PRO A 215 -3.10 -1.03 -11.08
C PRO A 215 -2.20 -0.51 -9.97
N ARG A 216 -2.74 0.32 -9.08
CA ARG A 216 -1.95 0.95 -8.02
C ARG A 216 -2.66 0.83 -6.67
N THR A 217 -1.86 0.75 -5.63
CA THR A 217 -2.30 0.92 -4.24
C THR A 217 -1.48 2.04 -3.62
N ALA A 218 -2.13 2.96 -2.92
CA ALA A 218 -1.48 4.06 -2.25
C ALA A 218 -2.14 4.35 -0.90
N VAL A 219 -1.41 5.03 -0.04
CA VAL A 219 -1.97 5.69 1.14
C VAL A 219 -1.58 7.15 1.15
N GLY A 220 -2.45 7.99 1.70
CA GLY A 220 -2.20 9.41 1.83
C GLY A 220 -2.71 9.99 3.15
N LEU A 221 -2.15 11.13 3.53
CA LEU A 221 -2.46 11.86 4.75
C LEU A 221 -2.79 13.31 4.41
N SER A 222 -3.81 13.88 5.06
CA SER A 222 -4.03 15.34 5.03
C SER A 222 -2.90 16.08 5.74
N ALA A 223 -2.77 17.39 5.49
CA ALA A 223 -1.71 18.23 6.07
C ALA A 223 -1.76 18.28 7.60
N ASP A 224 -2.94 18.23 8.18
CA ASP A 224 -3.19 18.22 9.61
C ASP A 224 -3.11 16.81 10.25
N GLY A 225 -2.95 15.75 9.41
CA GLY A 225 -2.92 14.37 9.85
C GLY A 225 -4.27 13.79 10.31
N GLN A 226 -5.37 14.55 10.14
CA GLN A 226 -6.70 14.13 10.59
C GLN A 226 -7.40 13.19 9.62
N LYS A 227 -6.95 13.14 8.36
CA LYS A 227 -7.49 12.25 7.35
C LYS A 227 -6.42 11.28 6.89
N PHE A 228 -6.74 9.99 6.94
CA PHE A 228 -5.94 8.92 6.36
C PHE A 228 -6.72 8.28 5.21
N VAL A 229 -6.13 8.24 4.03
CA VAL A 229 -6.77 7.74 2.81
C VAL A 229 -6.06 6.50 2.32
N TRP A 230 -6.83 5.45 2.04
CA TRP A 230 -6.38 4.28 1.30
C TRP A 230 -6.97 4.35 -0.11
N LEU A 231 -6.13 4.21 -1.11
CA LEU A 231 -6.52 4.36 -2.51
C LEU A 231 -6.06 3.15 -3.31
N VAL A 232 -6.99 2.51 -4.02
CA VAL A 232 -6.71 1.44 -4.98
C VAL A 232 -7.29 1.84 -6.33
N VAL A 233 -6.48 1.76 -7.38
CA VAL A 233 -6.92 1.97 -8.76
C VAL A 233 -6.75 0.67 -9.52
N ASP A 234 -7.84 0.17 -10.09
CA ASP A 234 -7.80 -0.98 -10.99
C ASP A 234 -7.04 -0.66 -12.28
N GLY A 235 -6.50 -1.66 -12.94
CA GLY A 235 -5.77 -1.42 -14.18
C GLY A 235 -5.48 -2.69 -14.97
N ARG A 236 -4.81 -2.52 -16.12
CA ARG A 236 -4.49 -3.60 -17.08
C ARG A 236 -5.73 -4.34 -17.61
N GLN A 237 -6.89 -3.70 -17.56
CA GLN A 237 -8.17 -4.25 -17.99
C GLN A 237 -8.81 -3.30 -19.01
N LYS A 238 -8.50 -3.50 -20.28
CA LYS A 238 -8.99 -2.67 -21.40
C LYS A 238 -10.52 -2.55 -21.37
N GLY A 239 -11.02 -1.32 -21.51
CA GLY A 239 -12.46 -1.02 -21.50
C GLY A 239 -13.12 -1.03 -20.10
N TYR A 240 -12.38 -1.41 -19.04
CA TYR A 240 -12.88 -1.37 -17.66
C TYR A 240 -12.06 -0.42 -16.79
N SER A 241 -10.76 -0.65 -16.68
CA SER A 241 -9.82 0.23 -16.01
C SER A 241 -8.41 0.00 -16.54
N GLU A 242 -7.79 1.03 -17.08
CA GLU A 242 -6.47 0.89 -17.70
C GLU A 242 -5.31 1.12 -16.72
N GLY A 243 -5.63 1.66 -15.55
CA GLY A 243 -4.65 2.00 -14.52
C GLY A 243 -4.11 3.40 -14.65
N VAL A 244 -3.21 3.74 -13.74
CA VAL A 244 -2.65 5.10 -13.61
C VAL A 244 -1.13 5.06 -13.49
N SER A 245 -0.48 6.17 -13.90
CA SER A 245 0.91 6.44 -13.60
C SER A 245 1.07 6.82 -12.11
N GLU A 246 2.30 6.95 -11.63
CA GLU A 246 2.53 7.40 -10.24
C GLU A 246 2.17 8.88 -10.06
N GLU A 247 2.36 9.68 -11.10
CA GLU A 247 1.97 11.09 -11.09
C GLU A 247 0.45 11.24 -11.03
N GLU A 248 -0.30 10.47 -11.83
CA GLU A 248 -1.76 10.45 -11.78
C GLU A 248 -2.26 9.94 -10.42
N LEU A 249 -1.59 8.94 -9.82
CA LEU A 249 -1.90 8.44 -8.48
C LEU A 249 -1.71 9.54 -7.41
N ALA A 250 -0.63 10.33 -7.52
CA ALA A 250 -0.40 11.46 -6.62
C ALA A 250 -1.48 12.54 -6.74
N ARG A 251 -1.95 12.82 -7.97
CA ARG A 251 -3.07 13.74 -8.21
C ARG A 251 -4.38 13.25 -7.61
N LEU A 252 -4.68 11.95 -7.71
CA LEU A 252 -5.85 11.36 -7.05
C LEU A 252 -5.80 11.50 -5.53
N LEU A 253 -4.62 11.37 -4.91
CA LEU A 253 -4.45 11.63 -3.49
C LEU A 253 -4.66 13.11 -3.16
N LEU A 254 -4.16 14.05 -3.98
CA LEU A 254 -4.43 15.49 -3.83
C LEU A 254 -5.93 15.79 -3.91
N GLU A 255 -6.63 15.23 -4.90
CA GLU A 255 -8.08 15.37 -5.05
C GLU A 255 -8.84 14.83 -3.82
N SER A 256 -8.30 13.80 -3.17
CA SER A 256 -8.83 13.26 -1.91
C SER A 256 -8.46 14.09 -0.67
N GLY A 257 -7.78 15.23 -0.84
CA GLY A 257 -7.38 16.15 0.24
C GLY A 257 -6.12 15.74 0.98
N CYS A 258 -5.28 14.87 0.41
CA CYS A 258 -4.01 14.50 1.00
C CYS A 258 -2.92 15.53 0.68
N ALA A 259 -2.01 15.75 1.64
CA ALA A 259 -0.79 16.52 1.46
C ALA A 259 0.46 15.63 1.36
N HIS A 260 0.38 14.40 1.84
CA HIS A 260 1.45 13.41 1.80
C HIS A 260 0.91 12.09 1.26
N GLY A 261 1.72 11.34 0.54
CA GLY A 261 1.31 10.04 0.02
C GLY A 261 2.45 9.18 -0.49
N ILE A 262 2.27 7.87 -0.37
CA ILE A 262 3.21 6.87 -0.87
C ILE A 262 2.52 5.88 -1.80
N ASN A 263 3.26 5.46 -2.84
CA ASN A 263 2.89 4.37 -3.73
C ASN A 263 3.34 3.05 -3.08
N LEU A 264 2.39 2.20 -2.75
CA LEU A 264 2.60 0.85 -2.21
C LEU A 264 2.85 -0.16 -3.34
N ASP A 265 2.87 -1.47 -3.01
CA ASP A 265 2.90 -2.50 -4.05
C ASP A 265 1.63 -2.46 -4.89
N GLY A 266 1.81 -2.59 -6.19
CA GLY A 266 0.78 -2.41 -7.18
C GLY A 266 0.60 -3.62 -8.10
N GLY A 267 0.10 -3.37 -9.29
CA GLY A 267 -0.08 -4.42 -10.31
C GLY A 267 -1.07 -5.48 -9.87
N GLY A 268 -0.70 -6.75 -9.99
CA GLY A 268 -1.55 -7.87 -9.59
C GLY A 268 -1.85 -7.98 -8.10
N SER A 269 -1.05 -7.30 -7.25
CA SER A 269 -1.25 -7.27 -5.80
C SER A 269 -2.31 -6.26 -5.36
N SER A 270 -2.66 -5.27 -6.22
CA SER A 270 -3.60 -4.19 -5.86
C SER A 270 -4.95 -4.75 -5.46
N SER A 271 -5.27 -4.69 -4.17
CA SER A 271 -6.53 -5.19 -3.63
C SER A 271 -6.98 -4.42 -2.40
N MET A 272 -8.28 -4.12 -2.35
CA MET A 272 -8.98 -3.53 -1.21
C MET A 272 -10.08 -4.46 -0.75
N TRP A 273 -10.09 -4.77 0.52
CA TRP A 273 -11.04 -5.67 1.15
C TRP A 273 -11.85 -4.90 2.17
N ILE A 274 -13.15 -5.08 2.21
CA ILE A 274 -14.04 -4.37 3.13
C ILE A 274 -15.08 -5.36 3.65
N ARG A 275 -15.47 -5.21 4.92
CA ARG A 275 -16.52 -6.01 5.53
C ARG A 275 -17.87 -5.61 4.97
N ASN A 276 -18.63 -6.57 4.47
CA ASN A 276 -19.97 -6.38 3.96
C ASN A 276 -21.04 -6.43 5.09
N GLU A 277 -22.29 -6.21 4.75
CA GLU A 277 -23.43 -6.27 5.70
C GLU A 277 -23.61 -7.64 6.35
N ARG A 278 -23.16 -8.73 5.69
CA ARG A 278 -23.17 -10.08 6.25
C ARG A 278 -22.01 -10.34 7.20
N SER A 279 -21.21 -9.30 7.50
CA SER A 279 -19.98 -9.37 8.32
C SER A 279 -18.88 -10.24 7.72
N GLU A 280 -18.89 -10.47 6.42
CA GLU A 280 -17.85 -11.15 5.68
C GLU A 280 -16.89 -10.13 5.09
N ILE A 281 -15.58 -10.44 5.08
CA ILE A 281 -14.60 -9.64 4.35
C ILE A 281 -14.73 -9.92 2.85
N ALA A 282 -14.91 -8.91 2.04
CA ALA A 282 -15.15 -9.05 0.61
C ALA A 282 -14.28 -8.08 -0.20
N LEU A 283 -13.95 -8.47 -1.42
CA LEU A 283 -13.12 -7.69 -2.33
C LEU A 283 -13.91 -6.50 -2.90
N ALA A 284 -13.39 -5.30 -2.72
CA ALA A 284 -14.04 -4.07 -3.18
C ALA A 284 -13.66 -3.66 -4.61
N ASN A 285 -12.48 -4.06 -5.08
CA ASN A 285 -11.97 -3.76 -6.41
C ASN A 285 -11.87 -5.00 -7.30
N ARG A 286 -11.40 -4.86 -8.53
CA ARG A 286 -11.18 -5.97 -9.47
C ARG A 286 -9.68 -6.12 -9.78
N PRO A 287 -8.95 -7.04 -9.11
CA PRO A 287 -7.54 -7.29 -9.36
C PRO A 287 -7.25 -7.73 -10.79
N SER A 288 -6.06 -7.39 -11.27
CA SER A 288 -5.62 -7.71 -12.63
C SER A 288 -4.78 -8.98 -12.74
N ASP A 289 -4.55 -9.69 -11.64
CA ASP A 289 -3.78 -10.95 -11.70
C ASP A 289 -4.60 -12.02 -12.41
N PRO A 290 -4.02 -12.75 -13.38
CA PRO A 290 -4.74 -13.79 -14.13
C PRO A 290 -5.27 -14.93 -13.26
N THR A 291 -4.70 -15.14 -12.08
CA THR A 291 -5.14 -16.16 -11.12
C THR A 291 -6.20 -15.65 -10.14
N GLY A 292 -6.69 -14.42 -10.32
CA GLY A 292 -7.62 -13.73 -9.45
C GLY A 292 -6.91 -12.77 -8.50
N VAL A 293 -6.92 -13.05 -7.19
CA VAL A 293 -6.20 -12.25 -6.20
C VAL A 293 -4.82 -12.83 -5.95
N ARG A 294 -3.78 -12.03 -6.23
CA ARG A 294 -2.40 -12.43 -5.97
C ARG A 294 -2.17 -12.58 -4.47
N PRO A 295 -1.55 -13.68 -4.00
CA PRO A 295 -1.03 -13.76 -2.65
C PRO A 295 0.04 -12.69 -2.39
N VAL A 296 0.05 -12.13 -1.20
CA VAL A 296 0.94 -11.03 -0.78
C VAL A 296 1.67 -11.37 0.51
N PRO A 297 2.80 -10.72 0.80
CA PRO A 297 3.55 -10.97 2.04
C PRO A 297 2.88 -10.34 3.26
N VAL A 298 2.18 -9.21 3.09
CA VAL A 298 1.66 -8.41 4.19
C VAL A 298 0.51 -7.51 3.73
N ILE A 299 -0.45 -7.30 4.61
CA ILE A 299 -1.53 -6.32 4.47
C ILE A 299 -1.49 -5.32 5.63
N LEU A 300 -2.09 -4.15 5.40
CA LEU A 300 -2.53 -3.25 6.47
C LEU A 300 -4.03 -3.46 6.67
N GLY A 301 -4.40 -3.98 7.83
CA GLY A 301 -5.79 -4.17 8.25
C GLY A 301 -6.26 -3.01 9.13
N MET A 302 -7.52 -2.62 8.98
CA MET A 302 -8.24 -1.74 9.89
C MET A 302 -9.18 -2.57 10.75
N VAL A 303 -9.10 -2.43 12.05
CA VAL A 303 -9.93 -3.16 13.02
C VAL A 303 -10.65 -2.17 13.94
N MET A 304 -11.77 -2.58 14.55
CA MET A 304 -12.37 -1.77 15.61
C MET A 304 -11.40 -1.61 16.77
N LYS A 305 -11.32 -0.42 17.35
CA LYS A 305 -10.63 -0.26 18.64
C LYS A 305 -11.28 -1.21 19.65
N ARG A 306 -10.45 -1.98 20.34
CA ARG A 306 -10.92 -2.69 21.52
C ARG A 306 -11.21 -1.66 22.59
N SER A 307 -12.40 -1.70 23.18
CA SER A 307 -12.65 -0.98 24.42
C SER A 307 -11.59 -1.42 25.41
N GLU A 308 -10.79 -0.49 25.93
CA GLU A 308 -9.92 -0.80 27.07
C GLU A 308 -10.84 -1.28 28.18
N ASP A 309 -10.70 -2.54 28.57
CA ASP A 309 -11.40 -3.10 29.73
C ASP A 309 -10.76 -2.45 30.95
N PRO A 310 -11.47 -1.57 31.71
CA PRO A 310 -10.87 -0.85 32.84
C PRO A 310 -10.58 -1.76 34.07
N GLY A 311 -10.58 -3.08 33.87
CA GLY A 311 -10.53 -4.07 34.94
C GLY A 311 -9.33 -5.04 34.94
N LYS A 312 -8.22 -4.75 34.25
CA LYS A 312 -6.96 -5.50 34.38
C LYS A 312 -5.80 -4.59 34.71
N GLU A 313 -5.72 -4.16 35.97
CA GLU A 313 -4.47 -3.86 36.66
C GLU A 313 -3.92 -5.13 37.30
#